data_c2a6029536dacaa7561a3debfda3762a
#
_entry.id   c2a6029536dacaa7561a3debfda3762a
#
_cell.length_a   1.000
_cell.length_b   1.000
_cell.length_c   1.000
_cell.angle_alpha   90.00
_cell.angle_beta   90.00
_cell.angle_gamma   90.00
#
_symmetry.space_group_name_H-M   'P 1'
#
loop_
_entity.id
_entity.type
_entity.pdbx_description
1 polymer ?
#
loop_
_entity_poly.entity_id
_entity_poly.type
_entity_poly.pdbx_seq_one_letter_code
_entity_poly.pdbx_strand_id
1 'polypeptide(L)'
;FRNLPRVYLLDIETGVQQVVGEFPGMTFAPRFSPDGKKIIMSFAKDGNSDIFTMNLETRVVEKITEHPAIDTSPSYSPDGKYICFNSDRSGFQQIYKMRSDGSDVKRITFGQGIYGTPVWSPRGDLIAFTKMYKNRFYIGVMRTDGSGERLLTENYYQEAPSWSPNGRVLIFYRETKSGSQGEGFSATLWSIDLTGYNERLIETITDASDPSWSSLLTK
;
A
#
# COMPACT_ATOMS: atom_id res chain seq x y z
N PHE A 1 9.71 -3.87 24.34
CA PHE A 1 8.93 -3.20 23.27
C PHE A 1 9.77 -2.25 22.36
N ARG A 2 11.12 -2.15 22.54
CA ARG A 2 11.93 -1.11 21.87
C ARG A 2 12.24 -1.35 20.40
N ASN A 3 11.87 -2.50 19.79
CA ASN A 3 12.22 -2.87 18.41
C ASN A 3 11.01 -3.23 17.52
N LEU A 4 9.80 -2.84 17.89
CA LEU A 4 8.64 -3.07 17.01
C LEU A 4 8.49 -1.94 15.99
N PRO A 5 8.17 -2.23 14.73
CA PRO A 5 7.83 -1.23 13.72
C PRO A 5 6.73 -0.28 14.23
N ARG A 6 6.93 1.01 13.98
CA ARG A 6 6.01 2.08 14.37
C ARG A 6 5.75 3.01 13.20
N VAL A 7 4.57 3.56 13.16
CA VAL A 7 4.24 4.65 12.24
C VAL A 7 4.65 5.97 12.88
N TYR A 8 5.30 6.81 12.10
CA TYR A 8 5.70 8.17 12.47
C TYR A 8 5.09 9.18 11.53
N LEU A 9 4.79 10.36 12.04
CA LEU A 9 4.56 11.57 11.26
C LEU A 9 5.86 12.35 11.19
N LEU A 10 6.29 12.67 9.99
CA LEU A 10 7.42 13.55 9.73
C LEU A 10 6.89 14.88 9.19
N ASP A 11 7.18 15.96 9.88
CA ASP A 11 7.03 17.30 9.33
C ASP A 11 8.20 17.56 8.37
N ILE A 12 7.92 17.72 7.09
CA ILE A 12 8.96 17.83 6.05
C ILE A 12 9.68 19.18 6.04
N GLU A 13 9.08 20.23 6.63
CA GLU A 13 9.68 21.56 6.72
C GLU A 13 10.61 21.66 7.92
N THR A 14 10.20 21.14 9.05
CA THR A 14 10.94 21.23 10.32
C THR A 14 11.81 20.02 10.63
N GLY A 15 11.56 18.87 9.97
CA GLY A 15 12.21 17.59 10.26
C GLY A 15 11.73 16.94 11.56
N VAL A 16 10.74 17.49 12.24
CA VAL A 16 10.22 16.95 13.50
C VAL A 16 9.46 15.66 13.26
N GLN A 17 9.77 14.63 14.06
CA GLN A 17 9.12 13.33 14.00
C GLN A 17 8.26 13.10 15.24
N GLN A 18 7.05 12.59 15.04
CA GLN A 18 6.12 12.18 16.09
C GLN A 18 5.65 10.76 15.85
N VAL A 19 5.67 9.92 16.90
CA VAL A 19 5.07 8.58 16.83
C VAL A 19 3.54 8.69 16.75
N VAL A 20 2.94 7.86 15.90
CA VAL A 20 1.48 7.76 15.77
C VAL A 20 0.93 6.80 16.80
N GLY A 21 0.37 7.34 17.89
CA GLY A 21 -0.29 6.57 18.94
C GLY A 21 0.63 5.65 19.76
N GLU A 22 0.08 5.14 20.86
CA GLU A 22 0.74 4.14 21.72
C GLU A 22 0.08 2.77 21.48
N PHE A 23 0.59 2.02 20.52
CA PHE A 23 0.07 0.70 20.21
C PHE A 23 0.92 -0.40 20.86
N PRO A 24 0.31 -1.42 21.48
CA PRO A 24 1.03 -2.51 22.14
C PRO A 24 1.59 -3.58 21.17
N GLY A 25 1.47 -3.38 19.88
CA GLY A 25 1.97 -4.25 18.80
C GLY A 25 2.62 -3.46 17.68
N MET A 26 2.80 -4.06 16.50
CA MET A 26 3.40 -3.42 15.33
C MET A 26 2.38 -2.58 14.57
N THR A 27 2.76 -1.36 14.16
CA THR A 27 1.98 -0.53 13.24
C THR A 27 2.74 -0.33 11.93
N PHE A 28 2.07 -0.51 10.79
CA PHE A 28 2.70 -0.44 9.47
C PHE A 28 1.70 -0.08 8.36
N ALA A 29 2.19 0.10 7.14
CA ALA A 29 1.42 0.46 5.95
C ALA A 29 0.48 1.67 6.16
N PRO A 30 0.99 2.82 6.68
CA PRO A 30 0.16 3.98 6.94
C PRO A 30 -0.22 4.70 5.65
N ARG A 31 -1.42 5.29 5.66
CA ARG A 31 -1.88 6.22 4.63
C ARG A 31 -2.74 7.31 5.25
N PHE A 32 -2.66 8.51 4.70
CA PHE A 32 -3.59 9.58 5.08
C PHE A 32 -4.98 9.33 4.50
N SER A 33 -6.01 9.78 5.23
CA SER A 33 -7.33 9.97 4.64
C SER A 33 -7.30 11.09 3.59
N PRO A 34 -8.23 11.11 2.60
CA PRO A 34 -8.23 12.13 1.54
C PRO A 34 -8.32 13.57 2.05
N ASP A 35 -8.93 13.79 3.21
CA ASP A 35 -9.04 15.09 3.88
C ASP A 35 -7.84 15.43 4.77
N GLY A 36 -6.85 14.53 4.88
CA GLY A 36 -5.66 14.69 5.71
C GLY A 36 -5.89 14.65 7.22
N LYS A 37 -7.11 14.38 7.69
CA LYS A 37 -7.44 14.43 9.13
C LYS A 37 -7.22 13.13 9.89
N LYS A 38 -7.17 12.01 9.19
CA LYS A 38 -6.97 10.69 9.78
C LYS A 38 -5.78 9.98 9.12
N ILE A 39 -5.19 9.05 9.86
CA ILE A 39 -4.31 8.00 9.32
C ILE A 39 -5.05 6.68 9.41
N ILE A 40 -4.99 5.89 8.34
CA ILE A 40 -5.36 4.48 8.32
C ILE A 40 -4.09 3.65 8.28
N MET A 41 -4.05 2.55 9.00
CA MET A 41 -2.86 1.70 9.11
C MET A 41 -3.23 0.26 9.49
N SER A 42 -2.29 -0.63 9.30
CA SER A 42 -2.35 -1.99 9.82
C SER A 42 -1.76 -2.01 11.24
N PHE A 43 -2.42 -2.74 12.14
CA PHE A 43 -1.94 -3.00 13.48
C PHE A 43 -1.90 -4.50 13.73
N ALA A 44 -0.70 -5.03 14.02
CA ALA A 44 -0.48 -6.44 14.28
C ALA A 44 -0.13 -6.69 15.74
N LYS A 45 -0.85 -7.65 16.36
CA LYS A 45 -0.63 -8.12 17.70
C LYS A 45 -1.10 -9.56 17.84
N ASP A 46 -0.38 -10.36 18.64
CA ASP A 46 -0.74 -11.74 19.03
C ASP A 46 -1.05 -12.67 17.84
N GLY A 47 -0.34 -12.45 16.70
CA GLY A 47 -0.47 -13.29 15.49
C GLY A 47 -1.61 -12.89 14.56
N ASN A 48 -2.39 -11.85 14.88
CA ASN A 48 -3.39 -11.26 13.99
C ASN A 48 -3.03 -9.83 13.57
N SER A 49 -3.62 -9.36 12.48
CA SER A 49 -3.52 -7.98 12.02
C SER A 49 -4.88 -7.47 11.57
N ASP A 50 -5.25 -6.31 12.07
CA ASP A 50 -6.47 -5.60 11.73
C ASP A 50 -6.18 -4.18 11.23
N ILE A 51 -7.16 -3.56 10.59
CA ILE A 51 -7.10 -2.18 10.10
C ILE A 51 -7.65 -1.24 11.17
N PHE A 52 -6.87 -0.19 11.45
CA PHE A 52 -7.20 0.87 12.39
C PHE A 52 -7.10 2.23 11.74
N THR A 53 -7.88 3.17 12.23
CA THR A 53 -7.71 4.60 11.94
C THR A 53 -7.37 5.36 13.21
N MET A 54 -6.68 6.47 13.06
CA MET A 54 -6.46 7.45 14.13
C MET A 54 -6.73 8.84 13.61
N ASN A 55 -7.55 9.59 14.32
CA ASN A 55 -7.72 11.02 14.08
C ASN A 55 -6.47 11.78 14.54
N LEU A 56 -5.90 12.63 13.69
CA LEU A 56 -4.63 13.31 13.96
C LEU A 56 -4.74 14.43 14.99
N GLU A 57 -5.91 15.06 15.09
CA GLU A 57 -6.17 16.14 16.05
C GLU A 57 -6.55 15.58 17.42
N THR A 58 -7.58 14.72 17.47
CA THR A 58 -8.14 14.21 18.72
C THR A 58 -7.39 13.00 19.27
N ARG A 59 -6.54 12.36 18.47
CA ARG A 59 -5.82 11.12 18.78
C ARG A 59 -6.73 9.91 19.04
N VAL A 60 -8.01 10.02 18.74
CA VAL A 60 -8.97 8.91 18.86
C VAL A 60 -8.62 7.82 17.86
N VAL A 61 -8.50 6.59 18.35
CA VAL A 61 -8.22 5.39 17.56
C VAL A 61 -9.50 4.58 17.41
N GLU A 62 -9.80 4.16 16.18
CA GLU A 62 -10.95 3.32 15.85
C GLU A 62 -10.47 2.05 15.16
N LYS A 63 -10.94 0.89 15.61
CA LYS A 63 -10.73 -0.40 14.93
C LYS A 63 -11.74 -0.50 13.78
N ILE A 64 -11.28 -0.72 12.55
CA ILE A 64 -12.13 -0.76 11.34
C ILE A 64 -12.47 -2.19 10.94
N THR A 65 -11.51 -3.13 11.07
CA THR A 65 -11.79 -4.55 10.84
C THR A 65 -11.66 -5.35 12.12
N GLU A 66 -12.51 -6.37 12.26
CA GLU A 66 -12.47 -7.33 13.36
C GLU A 66 -12.74 -8.73 12.81
N HIS A 67 -11.66 -9.40 12.41
CA HIS A 67 -11.74 -10.72 11.79
C HIS A 67 -10.51 -11.56 12.20
N PRO A 68 -10.61 -12.91 12.32
CA PRO A 68 -9.43 -13.75 12.59
C PRO A 68 -8.39 -13.78 11.48
N ALA A 69 -8.75 -13.33 10.28
CA ALA A 69 -7.83 -13.20 9.15
C ALA A 69 -6.92 -12.00 9.29
N ILE A 70 -5.78 -12.06 8.61
CA ILE A 70 -4.78 -11.00 8.55
C ILE A 70 -5.23 -9.94 7.56
N ASP A 71 -5.71 -8.80 8.06
CA ASP A 71 -6.12 -7.63 7.28
C ASP A 71 -5.00 -6.58 7.27
N THR A 72 -4.51 -6.18 6.07
CA THR A 72 -3.35 -5.29 5.94
C THR A 72 -3.45 -4.34 4.75
N SER A 73 -2.50 -3.40 4.69
CA SER A 73 -2.27 -2.50 3.54
C SER A 73 -3.53 -1.75 3.09
N PRO A 74 -4.22 -1.04 4.00
CA PRO A 74 -5.43 -0.31 3.64
C PRO A 74 -5.13 0.92 2.78
N SER A 75 -6.07 1.25 1.87
CA SER A 75 -6.03 2.47 1.06
C SER A 75 -7.44 3.03 0.87
N TYR A 76 -7.63 4.31 1.19
CA TYR A 76 -8.89 5.00 0.95
C TYR A 76 -9.16 5.24 -0.53
N SER A 77 -10.45 5.21 -0.91
CA SER A 77 -10.90 5.87 -2.14
C SER A 77 -10.74 7.40 -2.03
N PRO A 78 -10.53 8.14 -3.14
CA PRO A 78 -10.29 9.58 -3.07
C PRO A 78 -11.49 10.40 -2.53
N ASP A 79 -12.70 9.84 -2.56
CA ASP A 79 -13.89 10.44 -1.95
C ASP A 79 -14.09 10.05 -0.48
N GLY A 80 -13.18 9.23 0.08
CA GLY A 80 -13.19 8.78 1.47
C GLY A 80 -14.30 7.79 1.83
N LYS A 81 -15.11 7.32 0.88
CA LYS A 81 -16.27 6.45 1.16
C LYS A 81 -15.93 4.98 1.28
N TYR A 82 -14.82 4.55 0.66
CA TYR A 82 -14.41 3.15 0.62
C TYR A 82 -12.96 2.98 1.03
N ILE A 83 -12.63 1.76 1.42
CA ILE A 83 -11.27 1.30 1.71
C ILE A 83 -11.07 0.01 0.90
N CYS A 84 -9.93 -0.12 0.18
CA CYS A 84 -9.44 -1.40 -0.29
C CYS A 84 -8.30 -1.88 0.62
N PHE A 85 -8.17 -3.19 0.78
CA PHE A 85 -7.19 -3.79 1.69
C PHE A 85 -6.91 -5.24 1.32
N ASN A 86 -5.83 -5.79 1.85
CA ASN A 86 -5.51 -7.22 1.78
C ASN A 86 -6.21 -7.98 2.87
N SER A 87 -6.64 -9.20 2.57
CA SER A 87 -7.08 -10.17 3.57
C SER A 87 -6.86 -11.61 3.10
N ASP A 88 -6.49 -12.49 4.00
CA ASP A 88 -6.39 -13.93 3.75
C ASP A 88 -7.65 -14.72 4.19
N ARG A 89 -8.75 -14.04 4.50
CA ARG A 89 -10.03 -14.64 4.94
C ARG A 89 -10.64 -15.65 3.96
N SER A 90 -10.16 -15.70 2.72
CA SER A 90 -10.56 -16.70 1.72
C SER A 90 -9.50 -17.77 1.48
N GLY A 91 -8.55 -17.94 2.41
CA GLY A 91 -7.47 -18.95 2.38
C GLY A 91 -6.14 -18.41 1.87
N PHE A 92 -6.13 -17.47 0.93
CA PHE A 92 -4.95 -16.79 0.42
C PHE A 92 -5.19 -15.29 0.40
N GLN A 93 -4.12 -14.51 0.44
CA GLN A 93 -4.23 -13.05 0.38
C GLN A 93 -4.87 -12.60 -0.92
N GLN A 94 -5.95 -11.85 -0.78
CA GLN A 94 -6.76 -11.27 -1.84
C GLN A 94 -7.08 -9.82 -1.50
N ILE A 95 -7.51 -9.05 -2.49
CA ILE A 95 -7.97 -7.69 -2.26
C ILE A 95 -9.47 -7.67 -1.98
N TYR A 96 -9.80 -6.96 -0.93
CA TYR A 96 -11.16 -6.70 -0.49
C TYR A 96 -11.45 -5.20 -0.55
N LYS A 97 -12.72 -4.88 -0.65
CA LYS A 97 -13.26 -3.52 -0.55
C LYS A 97 -14.34 -3.49 0.51
N MET A 98 -14.39 -2.41 1.28
CA MET A 98 -15.41 -2.16 2.30
C MET A 98 -15.80 -0.67 2.29
N ARG A 99 -16.87 -0.31 3.00
CA ARG A 99 -17.15 1.09 3.34
C ARG A 99 -16.12 1.60 4.35
N SER A 100 -15.92 2.91 4.41
CA SER A 100 -14.93 3.51 5.33
C SER A 100 -15.26 3.31 6.82
N ASP A 101 -16.49 2.93 7.15
CA ASP A 101 -16.94 2.53 8.49
C ASP A 101 -16.68 1.05 8.81
N GLY A 102 -16.06 0.28 7.91
CA GLY A 102 -15.79 -1.15 8.05
C GLY A 102 -16.90 -2.06 7.57
N SER A 103 -18.07 -1.53 7.18
CA SER A 103 -19.20 -2.31 6.69
C SER A 103 -19.04 -2.72 5.21
N ASP A 104 -19.91 -3.64 4.75
CA ASP A 104 -20.02 -4.09 3.35
C ASP A 104 -18.71 -4.66 2.77
N VAL A 105 -18.03 -5.52 3.54
CA VAL A 105 -16.76 -6.14 3.14
C VAL A 105 -16.99 -7.13 2.01
N LYS A 106 -16.34 -6.91 0.86
CA LYS A 106 -16.44 -7.75 -0.34
C LYS A 106 -15.08 -8.04 -0.94
N ARG A 107 -14.83 -9.30 -1.29
CA ARG A 107 -13.68 -9.68 -2.12
C ARG A 107 -13.86 -9.15 -3.54
N ILE A 108 -12.79 -8.58 -4.12
CA ILE A 108 -12.79 -8.04 -5.48
C ILE A 108 -11.76 -8.69 -6.41
N THR A 109 -10.87 -9.56 -5.91
CA THR A 109 -9.95 -10.34 -6.73
C THR A 109 -10.28 -11.82 -6.69
N PHE A 110 -10.35 -12.48 -7.86
CA PHE A 110 -10.70 -13.89 -8.02
C PHE A 110 -9.73 -14.66 -8.91
N GLY A 111 -8.69 -14.00 -9.42
CA GLY A 111 -7.64 -14.59 -10.23
C GLY A 111 -6.74 -15.53 -9.43
N GLN A 112 -5.95 -16.31 -10.16
CA GLN A 112 -4.93 -17.16 -9.56
C GLN A 112 -3.79 -16.30 -8.98
N GLY A 113 -3.17 -16.80 -7.90
CA GLY A 113 -2.05 -16.14 -7.21
C GLY A 113 -2.48 -15.35 -5.98
N ILE A 114 -1.51 -14.67 -5.40
CA ILE A 114 -1.63 -13.85 -4.20
C ILE A 114 -1.65 -12.41 -4.63
N TYR A 115 -2.60 -11.63 -4.09
CA TYR A 115 -2.72 -10.21 -4.35
C TYR A 115 -2.37 -9.43 -3.09
N GLY A 116 -1.64 -8.32 -3.26
CA GLY A 116 -1.14 -7.53 -2.15
C GLY A 116 -1.05 -6.04 -2.43
N THR A 117 -0.78 -5.26 -1.38
CA THR A 117 -0.49 -3.83 -1.40
C THR A 117 -1.42 -3.00 -2.31
N PRO A 118 -2.76 -3.11 -2.17
CA PRO A 118 -3.68 -2.35 -3.02
C PRO A 118 -3.59 -0.86 -2.73
N VAL A 119 -3.61 -0.05 -3.79
CA VAL A 119 -3.62 1.41 -3.68
C VAL A 119 -4.66 1.99 -4.63
N TRP A 120 -5.60 2.74 -4.08
CA TRP A 120 -6.63 3.39 -4.86
C TRP A 120 -6.07 4.54 -5.69
N SER A 121 -6.44 4.61 -6.97
CA SER A 121 -6.08 5.73 -7.84
C SER A 121 -6.67 7.04 -7.35
N PRO A 122 -5.93 8.16 -7.40
CA PRO A 122 -6.46 9.49 -7.06
C PRO A 122 -7.63 9.93 -7.97
N ARG A 123 -7.80 9.27 -9.12
CA ARG A 123 -8.95 9.48 -10.02
C ARG A 123 -10.20 8.70 -9.61
N GLY A 124 -10.08 7.74 -8.68
CA GLY A 124 -11.18 6.92 -8.19
C GLY A 124 -11.63 5.77 -9.11
N ASP A 125 -11.00 5.60 -10.24
CA ASP A 125 -11.40 4.65 -11.29
C ASP A 125 -10.70 3.29 -11.23
N LEU A 126 -9.49 3.24 -10.66
CA LEU A 126 -8.63 2.06 -10.62
C LEU A 126 -8.08 1.77 -9.22
N ILE A 127 -7.67 0.54 -9.02
CA ILE A 127 -6.83 0.08 -7.90
C ILE A 127 -5.56 -0.51 -8.50
N ALA A 128 -4.38 -0.01 -8.09
CA ALA A 128 -3.10 -0.65 -8.36
C ALA A 128 -2.82 -1.71 -7.29
N PHE A 129 -2.08 -2.75 -7.64
CA PHE A 129 -1.77 -3.84 -6.72
C PHE A 129 -0.46 -4.55 -7.08
N THR A 130 0.10 -5.26 -6.12
CA THR A 130 1.11 -6.30 -6.35
C THR A 130 0.41 -7.64 -6.51
N LYS A 131 0.87 -8.46 -7.46
CA LYS A 131 0.43 -9.86 -7.61
C LYS A 131 1.63 -10.78 -7.62
N MET A 132 1.59 -11.85 -6.85
CA MET A 132 2.53 -12.94 -6.95
C MET A 132 1.84 -14.16 -7.59
N TYR A 133 2.41 -14.64 -8.71
CA TYR A 133 1.92 -15.82 -9.43
C TYR A 133 3.08 -16.55 -10.09
N LYS A 134 3.15 -17.88 -9.93
CA LYS A 134 4.22 -18.75 -10.47
C LYS A 134 5.63 -18.24 -10.16
N ASN A 135 5.88 -17.83 -8.91
CA ASN A 135 7.15 -17.28 -8.43
C ASN A 135 7.62 -16.01 -9.19
N ARG A 136 6.69 -15.24 -9.73
CA ARG A 136 6.91 -13.93 -10.31
C ARG A 136 6.02 -12.91 -9.65
N PHE A 137 6.52 -11.70 -9.57
CA PHE A 137 5.81 -10.54 -9.06
C PHE A 137 5.41 -9.61 -10.21
N TYR A 138 4.22 -9.08 -10.10
CA TYR A 138 3.62 -8.20 -11.09
C TYR A 138 3.10 -6.95 -10.38
N ILE A 139 3.30 -5.79 -10.99
CA ILE A 139 2.50 -4.59 -10.69
C ILE A 139 1.34 -4.58 -11.68
N GLY A 140 0.14 -4.49 -11.17
CA GLY A 140 -1.07 -4.51 -11.98
C GLY A 140 -2.05 -3.41 -11.58
N VAL A 141 -3.06 -3.24 -12.41
CA VAL A 141 -4.21 -2.36 -12.17
C VAL A 141 -5.51 -3.09 -12.51
N MET A 142 -6.58 -2.73 -11.83
CA MET A 142 -7.93 -3.22 -12.09
C MET A 142 -8.95 -2.12 -11.80
N ARG A 143 -10.18 -2.29 -12.29
CA ARG A 143 -11.30 -1.42 -11.86
C ARG A 143 -11.63 -1.65 -10.39
N THR A 144 -12.36 -0.72 -9.79
CA THR A 144 -12.69 -0.74 -8.36
C THR A 144 -13.72 -1.81 -7.97
N ASP A 145 -14.27 -2.51 -8.93
CA ASP A 145 -15.09 -3.72 -8.78
C ASP A 145 -14.30 -5.02 -8.96
N GLY A 146 -12.99 -4.92 -9.26
CA GLY A 146 -12.09 -6.04 -9.52
C GLY A 146 -12.03 -6.49 -10.98
N SER A 147 -12.87 -5.93 -11.86
CA SER A 147 -12.88 -6.26 -13.29
C SER A 147 -11.71 -5.60 -14.04
N GLY A 148 -11.42 -6.10 -15.23
CA GLY A 148 -10.45 -5.48 -16.14
C GLY A 148 -9.01 -5.51 -15.61
N GLU A 149 -8.63 -6.57 -14.88
CA GLU A 149 -7.25 -6.77 -14.44
C GLU A 149 -6.27 -6.69 -15.61
N ARG A 150 -5.22 -5.89 -15.44
CA ARG A 150 -4.09 -5.80 -16.36
C ARG A 150 -2.80 -5.82 -15.56
N LEU A 151 -1.88 -6.70 -15.93
CA LEU A 151 -0.53 -6.76 -15.39
C LEU A 151 0.34 -5.85 -16.26
N LEU A 152 1.00 -4.88 -15.65
CA LEU A 152 1.81 -3.87 -16.34
C LEU A 152 3.28 -4.27 -16.42
N THR A 153 3.80 -4.94 -15.37
CA THR A 153 5.20 -5.36 -15.28
C THR A 153 5.29 -6.79 -14.78
N GLU A 154 6.42 -7.45 -15.07
CA GLU A 154 6.80 -8.74 -14.51
C GLU A 154 8.25 -8.69 -14.02
N ASN A 155 8.53 -9.17 -12.80
CA ASN A 155 9.89 -9.30 -12.30
C ASN A 155 10.01 -10.43 -11.27
N TYR A 156 11.26 -10.72 -10.85
CA TYR A 156 11.54 -11.66 -9.77
C TYR A 156 10.96 -11.18 -8.43
N TYR A 157 11.17 -9.90 -8.08
CA TYR A 157 10.60 -9.26 -6.92
C TYR A 157 10.33 -7.77 -7.18
N GLN A 158 9.11 -7.35 -6.98
CA GLN A 158 8.68 -5.96 -7.07
C GLN A 158 7.37 -5.78 -6.29
N GLU A 159 7.22 -4.65 -5.60
CA GLU A 159 6.07 -4.39 -4.73
C GLU A 159 5.76 -2.91 -4.53
N ALA A 160 4.72 -2.67 -3.73
CA ALA A 160 4.31 -1.38 -3.17
C ALA A 160 4.11 -0.29 -4.23
N PRO A 161 3.15 -0.47 -5.15
CA PRO A 161 2.82 0.58 -6.11
C PRO A 161 2.26 1.82 -5.41
N SER A 162 2.64 2.99 -5.92
CA SER A 162 2.09 4.28 -5.52
C SER A 162 1.76 5.12 -6.76
N TRP A 163 0.62 5.81 -6.72
CA TRP A 163 0.13 6.60 -7.84
C TRP A 163 0.73 7.99 -7.87
N SER A 164 1.08 8.46 -9.06
CA SER A 164 1.27 9.89 -9.31
C SER A 164 -0.04 10.67 -9.07
N PRO A 165 0.02 11.95 -8.66
CA PRO A 165 -1.18 12.74 -8.35
C PRO A 165 -2.22 12.82 -9.48
N ASN A 166 -1.77 12.73 -10.74
CA ASN A 166 -2.65 12.71 -11.90
C ASN A 166 -3.23 11.33 -12.25
N GLY A 167 -2.87 10.28 -11.50
CA GLY A 167 -3.34 8.91 -11.70
C GLY A 167 -2.92 8.26 -13.02
N ARG A 168 -1.79 8.66 -13.62
CA ARG A 168 -1.31 8.13 -14.91
C ARG A 168 -0.06 7.29 -14.82
N VAL A 169 0.73 7.46 -13.76
CA VAL A 169 2.01 6.78 -13.56
C VAL A 169 1.99 6.10 -12.20
N LEU A 170 2.57 4.92 -12.13
CA LEU A 170 2.88 4.22 -10.90
C LEU A 170 4.38 4.29 -10.63
N ILE A 171 4.77 4.45 -9.38
CA ILE A 171 6.10 4.11 -8.89
C ILE A 171 5.99 2.90 -7.98
N PHE A 172 7.04 2.09 -7.98
CA PHE A 172 7.14 0.88 -7.18
C PHE A 172 8.61 0.56 -6.95
N TYR A 173 8.94 -0.39 -6.08
CA TYR A 173 10.30 -0.82 -5.93
C TYR A 173 10.54 -2.23 -6.47
N ARG A 174 11.79 -2.51 -6.82
CA ARG A 174 12.31 -3.82 -7.20
C ARG A 174 13.53 -4.17 -6.39
N GLU A 175 13.63 -5.43 -6.01
CA GLU A 175 14.89 -6.00 -5.57
C GLU A 175 15.62 -6.62 -6.77
N THR A 176 16.85 -6.20 -6.95
CA THR A 176 17.79 -6.76 -7.93
C THR A 176 18.98 -7.35 -7.20
N LYS A 177 19.54 -8.43 -7.72
CA LYS A 177 20.78 -8.99 -7.18
C LYS A 177 21.89 -7.96 -7.34
N SER A 178 22.55 -7.62 -6.24
CA SER A 178 23.70 -6.72 -6.24
C SER A 178 25.02 -7.52 -6.28
N GLY A 179 25.99 -7.02 -7.08
CA GLY A 179 27.33 -7.58 -7.17
C GLY A 179 27.51 -8.67 -8.23
N SER A 180 28.75 -8.85 -8.67
CA SER A 180 29.16 -9.81 -9.72
C SER A 180 29.04 -11.27 -9.29
N GLN A 181 28.89 -11.54 -8.00
CA GLN A 181 28.73 -12.90 -7.44
C GLN A 181 27.34 -13.13 -6.81
N GLY A 182 26.41 -12.17 -6.93
CA GLY A 182 25.04 -12.30 -6.40
C GLY A 182 24.96 -12.26 -4.87
N GLU A 183 25.92 -11.69 -4.20
CA GLU A 183 25.97 -11.51 -2.75
C GLU A 183 25.23 -10.23 -2.34
N GLY A 184 23.94 -10.33 -2.14
CA GLY A 184 23.08 -9.25 -1.67
C GLY A 184 21.97 -8.85 -2.65
N PHE A 185 21.07 -8.01 -2.16
CA PHE A 185 19.99 -7.42 -2.94
C PHE A 185 20.09 -5.91 -2.81
N SER A 186 19.76 -5.21 -3.88
CA SER A 186 19.64 -3.75 -3.92
C SER A 186 18.20 -3.42 -4.27
N ALA A 187 17.58 -2.55 -3.47
CA ALA A 187 16.24 -2.06 -3.72
C ALA A 187 16.29 -0.78 -4.55
N THR A 188 15.65 -0.78 -5.70
CA THR A 188 15.62 0.33 -6.66
C THR A 188 14.20 0.76 -6.97
N LEU A 189 13.99 2.04 -7.23
CA LEU A 189 12.70 2.58 -7.61
C LEU A 189 12.50 2.56 -9.11
N TRP A 190 11.29 2.25 -9.52
CA TRP A 190 10.87 2.20 -10.91
C TRP A 190 9.55 2.93 -11.11
N SER A 191 9.35 3.47 -12.28
CA SER A 191 8.07 4.05 -12.70
C SER A 191 7.56 3.38 -13.96
N ILE A 192 6.23 3.30 -14.10
CA ILE A 192 5.55 2.82 -15.29
C ILE A 192 4.25 3.59 -15.51
N ASP A 193 3.92 3.88 -16.74
CA ASP A 193 2.61 4.44 -17.08
C ASP A 193 1.54 3.35 -17.26
N LEU A 194 0.28 3.77 -17.35
CA LEU A 194 -0.84 2.84 -17.49
C LEU A 194 -0.87 2.09 -18.85
N THR A 195 -0.01 2.44 -19.80
CA THR A 195 0.11 1.68 -21.05
C THR A 195 0.93 0.41 -20.87
N GLY A 196 1.80 0.37 -19.85
CA GLY A 196 2.72 -0.73 -19.58
C GLY A 196 4.00 -0.71 -20.43
N TYR A 197 4.24 0.36 -21.21
CA TYR A 197 5.40 0.42 -22.12
C TYR A 197 6.52 1.35 -21.67
N ASN A 198 6.22 2.37 -20.87
CA ASN A 198 7.20 3.40 -20.47
C ASN A 198 7.77 3.11 -19.08
N GLU A 199 8.34 1.95 -18.92
CA GLU A 199 9.02 1.60 -17.66
C GLU A 199 10.39 2.29 -17.58
N ARG A 200 10.69 2.90 -16.40
CA ARG A 200 11.93 3.66 -16.18
C ARG A 200 12.45 3.44 -14.77
N LEU A 201 13.77 3.30 -14.67
CA LEU A 201 14.49 3.40 -13.41
C LEU A 201 14.43 4.84 -12.88
N ILE A 202 14.18 5.00 -11.59
CA ILE A 202 14.33 6.25 -10.86
C ILE A 202 15.63 6.14 -10.06
N GLU A 203 16.64 6.91 -10.45
CA GLU A 203 17.93 6.90 -9.77
C GLU A 203 17.78 7.47 -8.35
N THR A 204 18.32 6.74 -7.37
CA THR A 204 18.41 7.13 -5.97
C THR A 204 19.86 7.00 -5.50
N ILE A 205 20.25 7.82 -4.52
CA ILE A 205 21.63 7.82 -4.01
C ILE A 205 21.95 6.53 -3.23
N THR A 206 20.93 5.95 -2.61
CA THR A 206 20.99 4.70 -1.83
C THR A 206 19.86 3.77 -2.23
N ASP A 207 19.85 2.57 -1.68
CA ASP A 207 18.71 1.66 -1.77
C ASP A 207 17.43 2.36 -1.32
N ALA A 208 16.34 2.12 -2.04
CA ALA A 208 15.05 2.74 -1.77
C ALA A 208 13.90 1.76 -2.01
N SER A 209 12.95 1.73 -1.07
CA SER A 209 11.72 0.92 -1.13
C SER A 209 10.49 1.75 -0.74
N ASP A 210 9.32 1.18 -0.88
CA ASP A 210 8.03 1.72 -0.42
C ASP A 210 7.80 3.18 -0.83
N PRO A 211 7.88 3.50 -2.14
CA PRO A 211 7.78 4.87 -2.62
C PRO A 211 6.38 5.47 -2.40
N SER A 212 6.33 6.76 -2.16
CA SER A 212 5.09 7.51 -2.11
C SER A 212 5.22 8.82 -2.87
N TRP A 213 4.22 9.14 -3.70
CA TRP A 213 4.12 10.45 -4.34
C TRP A 213 3.57 11.47 -3.36
N SER A 214 4.14 12.66 -3.35
CA SER A 214 3.51 13.82 -2.72
C SER A 214 2.38 14.36 -3.60
N SER A 215 1.43 15.07 -3.00
CA SER A 215 0.55 15.96 -3.77
C SER A 215 1.38 17.02 -4.50
N LEU A 216 0.84 17.57 -5.58
CA LEU A 216 1.47 18.72 -6.23
C LEU A 216 1.56 19.86 -5.21
N LEU A 217 2.78 20.33 -4.97
CA LEU A 217 2.99 21.52 -4.16
C LEU A 217 2.36 22.70 -4.91
N THR A 218 1.29 23.27 -4.37
CA THR A 218 0.80 24.57 -4.82
C THR A 218 1.83 25.61 -4.37
N LYS A 219 2.39 26.32 -5.35
CA LYS A 219 3.26 27.48 -5.08
C LYS A 219 2.45 28.62 -4.48
#